data_3b098ae40e5a894fd56b0e6a54819d85
#
_entry.id   3b098ae40e5a894fd56b0e6a54819d85
#
_cell.length_a   1.000
_cell.length_b   1.000
_cell.length_c   1.000
_cell.angle_alpha   90.00
_cell.angle_beta   90.00
_cell.angle_gamma   90.00
#
_symmetry.space_group_name_H-M   'P 1'
#
loop_
_entity.id
_entity.type
_entity.pdbx_description
1 polymer ?
#
loop_
_entity_poly.entity_id
_entity_poly.type
_entity_poly.pdbx_seq_one_letter_code
_entity_poly.pdbx_strand_id
1 'polypeptide(L)'
;MDPQWADPLLSPIISTTISKLISAAAGKISLAVNWRRELATLQEKLTMIKYLLEDAEERRVRDLAVKHWLEKLKDVAREIDDVLDEVAYESVKHKVLIENQMKKKMCFFFTHSNPIAFRFKMGNKIKKTIASVDRINHEAQQFGLQSRFAVTVSEDRSNPQTHSFIGDPSRVVGRENDVSRMVQLLTDSTNELPLCVLSIVGMPGLGKTTLAKSVFNNMQIQKYFGRTMCVCVSESFDVERIVVEMFESLTKNSCAIRNKDTVVQKIRDELGEDNYLLVLDDVWNEESEKWADLKSCLLGICKKSGNRIVVTTRNENVALIMETRPEHRHHLQPLNDDECWCIIMQRVFGDDSAPLELVEIGRDIAKKCGGVPLVASVIGGTLCIKRPCTAEWLSVKIKIDAMGSLEFQNNGIMHVLKLSFDRLPHPTLKQCFALCSIFPKDFVMRREC
;
A
#
# COMPACT_ATOMS: atom_id res chain seq x y z
N MET A 1 8.95 -30.23 -25.77
CA MET A 1 8.79 -30.17 -24.30
C MET A 1 8.30 -28.78 -23.97
N ASP A 2 6.98 -28.63 -23.92
CA ASP A 2 6.34 -27.35 -23.59
C ASP A 2 6.56 -27.03 -22.11
N PRO A 3 6.88 -25.79 -21.74
CA PRO A 3 7.06 -25.41 -20.36
C PRO A 3 5.68 -25.22 -19.68
N GLN A 4 5.22 -26.23 -18.97
CA GLN A 4 4.02 -26.22 -18.13
C GLN A 4 4.20 -25.46 -16.79
N TRP A 5 4.73 -24.24 -16.82
CA TRP A 5 5.14 -23.49 -15.63
C TRP A 5 4.17 -22.40 -15.18
N ALA A 6 3.07 -22.19 -15.86
CA ALA A 6 2.27 -20.99 -15.68
C ALA A 6 0.82 -21.26 -15.27
N ASP A 7 0.61 -22.17 -14.32
CA ASP A 7 -0.69 -22.16 -13.63
C ASP A 7 -0.66 -21.07 -12.53
N PRO A 8 -1.53 -20.07 -12.62
CA PRO A 8 -1.57 -19.01 -11.61
C PRO A 8 -1.91 -19.60 -10.24
N LEU A 9 -1.27 -19.10 -9.19
CA LEU A 9 -1.60 -19.42 -7.80
C LEU A 9 -3.10 -19.20 -7.56
N LEU A 10 -3.75 -20.11 -6.86
CA LEU A 10 -5.19 -20.06 -6.59
C LEU A 10 -5.58 -19.07 -5.50
N SER A 11 -4.66 -18.78 -4.60
CA SER A 11 -4.87 -17.88 -3.47
C SER A 11 -5.38 -16.48 -3.88
N PRO A 12 -4.83 -15.82 -4.93
CA PRO A 12 -5.37 -14.56 -5.44
C PRO A 12 -6.77 -14.69 -6.03
N ILE A 13 -7.04 -15.77 -6.76
CA ILE A 13 -8.35 -16.03 -7.38
C ILE A 13 -9.42 -16.14 -6.30
N ILE A 14 -9.17 -16.97 -5.28
CA ILE A 14 -10.09 -17.16 -4.15
C ILE A 14 -10.30 -15.85 -3.37
N SER A 15 -9.24 -15.07 -3.15
CA SER A 15 -9.35 -13.77 -2.46
C SER A 15 -10.20 -12.78 -3.24
N THR A 16 -10.06 -12.73 -4.56
CA THR A 16 -10.88 -11.89 -5.45
C THR A 16 -12.35 -12.33 -5.43
N THR A 17 -12.60 -13.64 -5.50
CA THR A 17 -13.95 -14.21 -5.44
C THR A 17 -14.62 -13.89 -4.10
N ILE A 18 -13.89 -13.99 -2.98
CA ILE A 18 -14.39 -13.60 -1.65
C ILE A 18 -14.73 -12.10 -1.62
N SER A 19 -13.90 -11.22 -2.17
CA SER A 19 -14.15 -9.78 -2.23
C SER A 19 -15.40 -9.44 -3.07
N LYS A 20 -15.60 -10.13 -4.20
CA LYS A 20 -16.82 -10.01 -5.01
C LYS A 20 -18.07 -10.48 -4.23
N LEU A 21 -17.97 -11.58 -3.47
CA LEU A 21 -19.06 -12.08 -2.62
C LEU A 21 -19.43 -11.07 -1.52
N ILE A 22 -18.45 -10.48 -0.85
CA ILE A 22 -18.67 -9.42 0.15
C ILE A 22 -19.40 -8.24 -0.50
N SER A 23 -18.94 -7.79 -1.65
CA SER A 23 -19.56 -6.68 -2.39
C SER A 23 -20.99 -7.00 -2.84
N ALA A 24 -21.25 -8.23 -3.28
CA ALA A 24 -22.57 -8.68 -3.67
C ALA A 24 -23.52 -8.81 -2.47
N ALA A 25 -23.03 -9.28 -1.33
CA ALA A 25 -23.81 -9.41 -0.09
C ALA A 25 -24.09 -8.03 0.58
N ALA A 26 -23.13 -7.09 0.53
CA ALA A 26 -23.25 -5.74 1.07
C ALA A 26 -23.97 -4.77 0.14
N GLY A 27 -24.05 -5.08 -1.15
CA GLY A 27 -24.60 -4.20 -2.18
C GLY A 27 -26.06 -3.85 -1.92
N LYS A 28 -26.42 -2.58 -2.17
CA LYS A 28 -27.80 -2.04 -2.21
C LYS A 28 -28.63 -2.63 -3.37
N ILE A 29 -28.28 -3.80 -3.86
CA ILE A 29 -29.04 -4.53 -4.86
C ILE A 29 -30.25 -5.10 -4.13
N SER A 30 -31.45 -4.80 -4.59
CA SER A 30 -32.72 -5.36 -4.13
C SER A 30 -32.80 -6.87 -4.43
N LEU A 31 -31.84 -7.63 -3.90
CA LEU A 31 -31.81 -9.08 -3.95
C LEU A 31 -32.77 -9.66 -2.93
N ALA A 32 -33.46 -10.73 -3.28
CA ALA A 32 -34.32 -11.45 -2.35
C ALA A 32 -33.52 -11.82 -1.09
N VAL A 33 -34.11 -11.63 0.07
CA VAL A 33 -33.51 -11.80 1.41
C VAL A 33 -32.81 -13.16 1.57
N ASN A 34 -33.31 -14.20 0.89
CA ASN A 34 -32.75 -15.56 0.94
C ASN A 34 -31.36 -15.69 0.32
N TRP A 35 -31.03 -14.96 -0.75
CA TRP A 35 -29.70 -15.08 -1.38
C TRP A 35 -28.58 -14.46 -0.56
N ARG A 36 -28.88 -13.43 0.23
CA ARG A 36 -27.87 -12.82 1.10
C ARG A 36 -27.32 -13.81 2.12
N ARG A 37 -28.19 -14.66 2.68
CA ARG A 37 -27.77 -15.69 3.63
C ARG A 37 -26.92 -16.76 2.92
N GLU A 38 -27.34 -17.21 1.74
CA GLU A 38 -26.61 -18.22 0.96
C GLU A 38 -25.25 -17.69 0.48
N LEU A 39 -25.16 -16.43 0.04
CA LEU A 39 -23.88 -15.79 -0.34
C LEU A 39 -22.96 -15.59 0.85
N ALA A 40 -23.49 -15.25 2.02
CA ALA A 40 -22.70 -15.16 3.26
C ALA A 40 -22.14 -16.53 3.68
N THR A 41 -22.95 -17.60 3.57
CA THR A 41 -22.49 -18.98 3.81
C THR A 41 -21.40 -19.38 2.84
N LEU A 42 -21.53 -19.03 1.55
CA LEU A 42 -20.50 -19.31 0.55
C LEU A 42 -19.20 -18.56 0.84
N GLN A 43 -19.29 -17.28 1.27
CA GLN A 43 -18.14 -16.48 1.69
C GLN A 43 -17.42 -17.11 2.88
N GLU A 44 -18.15 -17.53 3.91
CA GLU A 44 -17.58 -18.16 5.10
C GLU A 44 -16.81 -19.43 4.73
N LYS A 45 -17.41 -20.30 3.91
CA LYS A 45 -16.79 -21.56 3.47
C LYS A 45 -15.55 -21.34 2.62
N LEU A 46 -15.56 -20.36 1.69
CA LEU A 46 -14.39 -20.01 0.90
C LEU A 46 -13.27 -19.39 1.77
N THR A 47 -13.65 -18.67 2.80
CA THR A 47 -12.65 -18.12 3.74
C THR A 47 -11.94 -19.25 4.49
N MET A 48 -12.64 -20.33 4.85
CA MET A 48 -12.01 -21.53 5.43
C MET A 48 -11.04 -22.19 4.45
N ILE A 49 -11.42 -22.34 3.17
CA ILE A 49 -10.53 -22.88 2.14
C ILE A 49 -9.29 -21.99 1.95
N LYS A 50 -9.44 -20.68 2.00
CA LYS A 50 -8.31 -19.75 1.90
C LYS A 50 -7.22 -20.04 2.93
N TYR A 51 -7.58 -20.40 4.15
CA TYR A 51 -6.62 -20.76 5.21
C TYR A 51 -5.89 -22.09 4.98
N LEU A 52 -6.42 -22.94 4.10
CA LEU A 52 -5.81 -24.24 3.74
C LEU A 52 -4.95 -24.14 2.47
N LEU A 53 -5.09 -23.04 1.71
CA LEU A 53 -4.41 -22.87 0.42
C LEU A 53 -2.89 -22.78 0.55
N GLU A 54 -2.40 -22.13 1.59
CA GLU A 54 -0.94 -22.01 1.82
C GLU A 54 -0.28 -23.39 1.94
N ASP A 55 -0.85 -24.27 2.75
CA ASP A 55 -0.34 -25.64 2.91
C ASP A 55 -0.50 -26.46 1.62
N ALA A 56 -1.62 -26.28 0.93
CA ALA A 56 -1.89 -26.98 -0.32
C ALA A 56 -0.96 -26.54 -1.47
N GLU A 57 -0.70 -25.26 -1.60
CA GLU A 57 0.18 -24.71 -2.64
C GLU A 57 1.64 -25.14 -2.41
N GLU A 58 2.11 -25.23 -1.16
CA GLU A 58 3.43 -25.76 -0.84
C GLU A 58 3.55 -27.24 -1.16
N ARG A 59 2.51 -28.03 -0.86
CA ARG A 59 2.50 -29.49 -1.10
C ARG A 59 2.25 -29.84 -2.57
N ARG A 60 1.76 -28.93 -3.39
CA ARG A 60 1.43 -29.11 -4.84
C ARG A 60 2.55 -29.78 -5.62
N VAL A 61 3.82 -29.46 -5.33
CA VAL A 61 4.99 -29.98 -6.06
C VAL A 61 5.28 -31.45 -5.70
N ARG A 62 4.90 -31.87 -4.48
CA ARG A 62 5.26 -33.19 -3.93
C ARG A 62 4.09 -34.16 -3.87
N ASP A 63 2.86 -33.65 -3.94
CA ASP A 63 1.64 -34.45 -3.74
C ASP A 63 0.67 -34.26 -4.91
N LEU A 64 0.55 -35.30 -5.73
CA LEU A 64 -0.35 -35.34 -6.90
C LEU A 64 -1.83 -35.21 -6.51
N ALA A 65 -2.23 -35.71 -5.35
CA ALA A 65 -3.61 -35.62 -4.88
C ALA A 65 -3.96 -34.16 -4.50
N VAL A 66 -3.03 -33.46 -3.84
CA VAL A 66 -3.19 -32.04 -3.53
C VAL A 66 -3.20 -31.20 -4.81
N LYS A 67 -2.36 -31.53 -5.80
CA LYS A 67 -2.39 -30.85 -7.10
C LYS A 67 -3.77 -30.99 -7.78
N HIS A 68 -4.32 -32.17 -7.81
CA HIS A 68 -5.64 -32.41 -8.39
C HIS A 68 -6.77 -31.73 -7.60
N TRP A 69 -6.66 -31.65 -6.28
CA TRP A 69 -7.56 -30.90 -5.43
C TRP A 69 -7.54 -29.39 -5.76
N LEU A 70 -6.34 -28.82 -5.96
CA LEU A 70 -6.20 -27.41 -6.39
C LEU A 70 -6.83 -27.14 -7.76
N GLU A 71 -6.73 -28.08 -8.71
CA GLU A 71 -7.39 -27.95 -10.01
C GLU A 71 -8.92 -27.94 -9.87
N LYS A 72 -9.50 -28.85 -9.05
CA LYS A 72 -10.92 -28.85 -8.74
C LYS A 72 -11.38 -27.54 -8.08
N LEU A 73 -10.60 -27.03 -7.14
CA LEU A 73 -10.88 -25.76 -6.47
C LEU A 73 -10.91 -24.59 -7.45
N LYS A 74 -10.00 -24.58 -8.44
CA LYS A 74 -9.98 -23.59 -9.52
C LYS A 74 -11.25 -23.60 -10.34
N ASP A 75 -11.77 -24.78 -10.64
CA ASP A 75 -13.03 -24.92 -11.39
C ASP A 75 -14.23 -24.44 -10.56
N VAL A 76 -14.27 -24.78 -9.28
CA VAL A 76 -15.33 -24.28 -8.38
C VAL A 76 -15.25 -22.75 -8.21
N ALA A 77 -14.07 -22.17 -8.16
CA ALA A 77 -13.91 -20.71 -8.10
C ALA A 77 -14.46 -20.03 -9.36
N ARG A 78 -14.26 -20.61 -10.54
CA ARG A 78 -14.87 -20.14 -11.80
C ARG A 78 -16.38 -20.25 -11.79
N GLU A 79 -16.95 -21.38 -11.30
CA GLU A 79 -18.40 -21.53 -11.16
C GLU A 79 -18.99 -20.44 -10.26
N ILE A 80 -18.29 -20.04 -9.22
CA ILE A 80 -18.72 -18.95 -8.32
C ILE A 80 -18.70 -17.60 -9.06
N ASP A 81 -17.62 -17.30 -9.78
CA ASP A 81 -17.51 -16.06 -10.55
C ASP A 81 -18.63 -15.96 -11.61
N ASP A 82 -18.93 -17.02 -12.33
CA ASP A 82 -20.02 -17.07 -13.30
C ASP A 82 -21.39 -16.77 -12.65
N VAL A 83 -21.62 -17.30 -11.44
CA VAL A 83 -22.86 -17.04 -10.68
C VAL A 83 -22.94 -15.57 -10.27
N LEU A 84 -21.81 -14.99 -9.79
CA LEU A 84 -21.75 -13.59 -9.37
C LEU A 84 -21.94 -12.63 -10.54
N ASP A 85 -21.37 -12.93 -11.70
CA ASP A 85 -21.51 -12.14 -12.92
C ASP A 85 -22.96 -12.19 -13.45
N GLU A 86 -23.63 -13.35 -13.40
CA GLU A 86 -25.06 -13.49 -13.77
C GLU A 86 -25.95 -12.67 -12.81
N VAL A 87 -25.65 -12.67 -11.51
CA VAL A 87 -26.35 -11.85 -10.50
C VAL A 87 -26.12 -10.35 -10.74
N ALA A 88 -24.88 -9.95 -11.02
CA ALA A 88 -24.54 -8.56 -11.30
C ALA A 88 -25.20 -8.05 -12.58
N TYR A 89 -25.17 -8.85 -13.65
CA TYR A 89 -25.82 -8.51 -14.93
C TYR A 89 -27.32 -8.27 -14.76
N GLU A 90 -28.03 -9.18 -14.08
CA GLU A 90 -29.48 -9.05 -13.93
C GLU A 90 -29.87 -7.86 -13.04
N SER A 91 -29.03 -7.50 -12.06
CA SER A 91 -29.24 -6.32 -11.22
C SER A 91 -29.07 -5.01 -12.00
N VAL A 92 -28.10 -4.93 -12.91
CA VAL A 92 -27.92 -3.78 -13.82
C VAL A 92 -29.07 -3.69 -14.80
N LYS A 93 -29.49 -4.79 -15.39
CA LYS A 93 -30.62 -4.88 -16.30
C LYS A 93 -31.92 -4.40 -15.63
N HIS A 94 -32.15 -4.79 -14.37
CA HIS A 94 -33.31 -4.31 -13.58
C HIS A 94 -33.26 -2.80 -13.34
N LYS A 95 -32.09 -2.21 -13.06
CA LYS A 95 -31.94 -0.76 -12.91
C LYS A 95 -32.26 -0.01 -14.20
N VAL A 96 -31.68 -0.46 -15.31
CA VAL A 96 -31.91 0.16 -16.63
C VAL A 96 -33.40 0.05 -17.07
N LEU A 97 -34.08 -1.07 -16.75
CA LEU A 97 -35.48 -1.24 -17.05
C LEU A 97 -36.39 -0.36 -16.19
N ILE A 98 -36.03 -0.12 -14.92
CA ILE A 98 -36.79 0.76 -14.02
C ILE A 98 -36.64 2.23 -14.46
N GLU A 99 -35.43 2.66 -14.85
CA GLU A 99 -35.19 4.03 -15.33
C GLU A 99 -35.90 4.34 -16.65
N ASN A 100 -36.08 3.34 -17.54
CA ASN A 100 -36.74 3.51 -18.85
C ASN A 100 -38.26 3.30 -18.84
N GLN A 101 -38.89 2.84 -17.75
CA GLN A 101 -40.31 2.48 -17.72
C GLN A 101 -41.11 3.15 -16.59
N MET A 102 -41.29 4.46 -16.68
CA MET A 102 -42.43 5.10 -15.95
C MET A 102 -43.79 4.95 -16.66
N LYS A 103 -43.94 4.24 -17.77
CA LYS A 103 -45.16 4.26 -18.57
C LYS A 103 -45.82 2.90 -18.97
N LYS A 104 -45.32 1.71 -18.57
CA LYS A 104 -46.02 0.43 -18.91
C LYS A 104 -45.97 -0.59 -17.78
N LYS A 105 -46.89 -0.49 -16.84
CA LYS A 105 -47.02 -1.40 -15.68
C LYS A 105 -47.65 -2.77 -15.93
N MET A 106 -48.09 -3.13 -17.15
CA MET A 106 -48.92 -4.31 -17.38
C MET A 106 -48.37 -5.46 -18.23
N CYS A 107 -47.19 -5.32 -18.88
CA CYS A 107 -46.62 -6.39 -19.71
C CYS A 107 -45.50 -7.21 -19.06
N PHE A 108 -45.20 -7.01 -17.79
CA PHE A 108 -44.01 -7.56 -17.10
C PHE A 108 -44.15 -9.06 -16.72
N PHE A 109 -45.37 -9.59 -16.68
CA PHE A 109 -45.62 -10.97 -16.23
C PHE A 109 -45.48 -12.04 -17.35
N PHE A 110 -45.40 -11.66 -18.61
CA PHE A 110 -45.45 -12.59 -19.74
C PHE A 110 -44.21 -12.54 -20.67
N THR A 111 -43.17 -11.84 -20.34
CA THR A 111 -41.91 -11.85 -21.12
C THR A 111 -40.95 -12.95 -20.62
N HIS A 112 -40.11 -13.46 -21.52
CA HIS A 112 -39.11 -14.54 -21.30
C HIS A 112 -38.14 -14.31 -20.13
N SER A 113 -38.24 -13.19 -19.43
CA SER A 113 -37.49 -12.82 -18.24
C SER A 113 -38.41 -12.75 -17.02
N ASN A 114 -39.02 -13.86 -16.65
CA ASN A 114 -39.82 -13.94 -15.42
C ASN A 114 -38.89 -13.79 -14.20
N PRO A 115 -39.00 -12.71 -13.39
CA PRO A 115 -38.13 -12.49 -12.24
C PRO A 115 -38.18 -13.60 -11.20
N ILE A 116 -39.33 -14.30 -11.12
CA ILE A 116 -39.55 -15.41 -10.20
C ILE A 116 -38.77 -16.64 -10.68
N ALA A 117 -38.87 -16.96 -11.98
CA ALA A 117 -38.12 -18.08 -12.57
C ALA A 117 -36.60 -17.87 -12.47
N PHE A 118 -36.12 -16.64 -12.70
CA PHE A 118 -34.72 -16.28 -12.51
C PHE A 118 -34.29 -16.46 -11.05
N ARG A 119 -35.07 -15.99 -10.09
CA ARG A 119 -34.79 -16.15 -8.65
C ARG A 119 -34.67 -17.62 -8.27
N PHE A 120 -35.54 -18.48 -8.77
CA PHE A 120 -35.53 -19.92 -8.49
C PHE A 120 -34.30 -20.60 -9.12
N LYS A 121 -34.01 -20.28 -10.38
CA LYS A 121 -32.85 -20.79 -11.11
C LYS A 121 -31.55 -20.40 -10.40
N MET A 122 -31.43 -19.15 -9.98
CA MET A 122 -30.22 -18.62 -9.30
C MET A 122 -30.06 -19.21 -7.91
N GLY A 123 -31.14 -19.32 -7.11
CA GLY A 123 -31.09 -19.97 -5.80
C GLY A 123 -30.60 -21.42 -5.91
N ASN A 124 -31.04 -22.17 -6.94
CA ASN A 124 -30.56 -23.53 -7.17
C ASN A 124 -29.09 -23.57 -7.62
N LYS A 125 -28.64 -22.61 -8.44
CA LYS A 125 -27.22 -22.50 -8.81
C LYS A 125 -26.35 -22.24 -7.57
N ILE A 126 -26.70 -21.26 -6.73
CA ILE A 126 -25.95 -20.93 -5.50
C ILE A 126 -25.87 -22.14 -4.57
N LYS A 127 -26.99 -22.86 -4.36
CA LYS A 127 -27.00 -24.10 -3.54
C LYS A 127 -26.09 -25.19 -4.09
N LYS A 128 -26.10 -25.38 -5.43
CA LYS A 128 -25.20 -26.33 -6.09
C LYS A 128 -23.72 -25.94 -5.88
N THR A 129 -23.40 -24.67 -6.01
CA THR A 129 -22.06 -24.14 -5.78
C THR A 129 -21.62 -24.32 -4.31
N ILE A 130 -22.51 -24.07 -3.34
CA ILE A 130 -22.24 -24.34 -1.91
C ILE A 130 -21.90 -25.83 -1.70
N ALA A 131 -22.66 -26.74 -2.31
CA ALA A 131 -22.39 -28.18 -2.22
C ALA A 131 -21.04 -28.56 -2.87
N SER A 132 -20.63 -27.90 -3.95
CA SER A 132 -19.31 -28.09 -4.56
C SER A 132 -18.19 -27.62 -3.63
N VAL A 133 -18.34 -26.47 -2.97
CA VAL A 133 -17.39 -25.94 -1.97
C VAL A 133 -17.31 -26.88 -0.76
N ASP A 134 -18.44 -27.44 -0.29
CA ASP A 134 -18.44 -28.39 0.82
C ASP A 134 -17.66 -29.67 0.48
N ARG A 135 -17.78 -30.16 -0.74
CA ARG A 135 -17.01 -31.31 -1.21
C ARG A 135 -15.52 -31.02 -1.21
N ILE A 136 -15.12 -29.84 -1.70
CA ILE A 136 -13.73 -29.38 -1.69
C ILE A 136 -13.18 -29.30 -0.26
N ASN A 137 -13.96 -28.73 0.68
CA ASN A 137 -13.58 -28.69 2.09
C ASN A 137 -13.41 -30.08 2.72
N HIS A 138 -14.30 -31.00 2.39
CA HIS A 138 -14.21 -32.37 2.90
C HIS A 138 -12.99 -33.10 2.34
N GLU A 139 -12.70 -32.97 1.04
CA GLU A 139 -11.50 -33.53 0.41
C GLU A 139 -10.21 -32.94 1.04
N ALA A 140 -10.19 -31.64 1.35
CA ALA A 140 -9.07 -30.99 2.01
C ALA A 140 -8.73 -31.64 3.38
N GLN A 141 -9.76 -31.96 4.17
CA GLN A 141 -9.61 -32.66 5.45
C GLN A 141 -9.05 -34.06 5.29
N GLN A 142 -9.48 -34.78 4.24
CA GLN A 142 -8.98 -36.14 3.93
C GLN A 142 -7.50 -36.12 3.54
N PHE A 143 -7.02 -35.07 2.88
CA PHE A 143 -5.59 -34.90 2.55
C PHE A 143 -4.76 -34.38 3.72
N GLY A 144 -5.38 -34.18 4.91
CA GLY A 144 -4.70 -33.67 6.09
C GLY A 144 -4.12 -32.28 5.89
N LEU A 145 -4.77 -31.44 5.05
CA LEU A 145 -4.40 -30.05 4.89
C LEU A 145 -4.68 -29.32 6.22
N GLN A 146 -3.67 -28.65 6.75
CA GLN A 146 -3.74 -27.94 8.02
C GLN A 146 -3.82 -26.43 7.80
N SER A 147 -4.72 -25.78 8.52
CA SER A 147 -4.70 -24.34 8.64
C SER A 147 -3.49 -23.94 9.48
N ARG A 148 -2.46 -23.39 8.88
CA ARG A 148 -1.28 -22.88 9.58
C ARG A 148 -1.59 -21.68 10.48
N PHE A 149 -2.78 -21.12 10.41
CA PHE A 149 -3.16 -19.99 11.26
C PHE A 149 -3.24 -20.32 12.76
N ALA A 150 -3.31 -21.57 13.14
CA ALA A 150 -3.36 -21.98 14.55
C ALA A 150 -1.98 -22.22 15.21
N VAL A 151 -0.89 -22.30 14.44
CA VAL A 151 0.44 -22.66 14.95
C VAL A 151 1.50 -21.56 14.74
N THR A 152 1.26 -20.58 13.89
CA THR A 152 2.24 -19.52 13.61
C THR A 152 1.91 -18.16 14.22
N VAL A 153 1.17 -18.14 15.33
CA VAL A 153 1.05 -16.92 16.15
C VAL A 153 2.24 -16.76 17.10
N SER A 154 3.22 -17.66 17.09
CA SER A 154 4.32 -17.63 18.07
C SER A 154 5.74 -17.65 17.51
N GLU A 155 6.01 -17.55 16.23
CA GLU A 155 7.42 -17.35 15.82
C GLU A 155 7.48 -16.74 14.41
N ASP A 156 8.12 -15.59 14.34
CA ASP A 156 8.58 -14.84 13.18
C ASP A 156 7.72 -13.68 12.68
N ARG A 157 7.40 -12.72 13.59
CA ARG A 157 7.17 -11.32 13.20
C ARG A 157 8.46 -10.51 13.29
N SER A 158 9.56 -11.04 12.80
CA SER A 158 10.65 -10.19 12.33
C SER A 158 10.22 -9.64 10.97
N ASN A 159 9.40 -8.61 10.98
CA ASN A 159 9.14 -7.80 9.82
C ASN A 159 10.47 -7.12 9.47
N PRO A 160 11.23 -7.53 8.44
CA PRO A 160 12.39 -6.76 8.06
C PRO A 160 11.82 -5.44 7.57
N GLN A 161 12.04 -4.39 8.34
CA GLN A 161 11.62 -3.04 8.01
C GLN A 161 12.10 -2.73 6.60
N THR A 162 11.18 -2.70 5.65
CA THR A 162 11.46 -2.42 4.24
C THR A 162 11.88 -0.98 3.99
N HIS A 163 11.77 -0.12 5.00
CA HIS A 163 12.20 1.27 4.95
C HIS A 163 13.43 1.48 5.83
N SER A 164 14.61 1.13 5.30
CA SER A 164 15.85 1.60 5.91
C SER A 164 15.85 3.13 5.90
N PHE A 165 15.80 3.73 7.09
CA PHE A 165 16.05 5.17 7.27
C PHE A 165 17.55 5.50 7.14
N ILE A 166 18.39 4.49 7.04
CA ILE A 166 19.81 4.64 6.74
C ILE A 166 19.94 4.80 5.23
N GLY A 167 20.30 5.98 4.77
CA GLY A 167 20.51 6.30 3.35
C GLY A 167 21.64 7.28 3.18
N ASP A 168 22.18 7.39 1.97
CA ASP A 168 23.17 8.39 1.63
C ASP A 168 22.48 9.75 1.37
N PRO A 169 22.61 10.73 2.28
CA PRO A 169 21.99 12.04 2.11
C PRO A 169 22.63 12.86 1.00
N SER A 170 23.81 12.49 0.48
CA SER A 170 24.54 13.25 -0.55
C SER A 170 23.85 13.23 -1.92
N ARG A 171 22.87 12.35 -2.11
CA ARG A 171 22.11 12.22 -3.37
C ARG A 171 20.75 12.93 -3.37
N VAL A 172 20.43 13.63 -2.29
CA VAL A 172 19.17 14.37 -2.19
C VAL A 172 19.34 15.76 -2.80
N VAL A 173 18.51 16.10 -3.78
CA VAL A 173 18.59 17.36 -4.54
C VAL A 173 17.56 18.35 -4.02
N GLY A 174 17.98 19.62 -3.83
CA GLY A 174 17.10 20.78 -3.62
C GLY A 174 16.37 20.79 -2.27
N ARG A 175 16.90 20.13 -1.24
CA ARG A 175 16.28 20.06 0.08
C ARG A 175 17.17 20.61 1.21
N GLU A 176 18.28 21.23 0.87
CA GLU A 176 19.27 21.72 1.84
C GLU A 176 18.67 22.78 2.78
N ASN A 177 17.86 23.70 2.23
CA ASN A 177 17.18 24.72 3.03
C ASN A 177 16.08 24.11 3.93
N ASP A 178 15.31 23.14 3.40
CA ASP A 178 14.30 22.42 4.18
C ASP A 178 14.94 21.64 5.33
N VAL A 179 16.05 20.93 5.08
CA VAL A 179 16.81 20.22 6.11
C VAL A 179 17.33 21.20 7.16
N SER A 180 17.96 22.30 6.76
CA SER A 180 18.52 23.31 7.67
C SER A 180 17.43 23.89 8.57
N ARG A 181 16.27 24.24 8.00
CA ARG A 181 15.12 24.76 8.75
C ARG A 181 14.60 23.72 9.76
N MET A 182 14.42 22.47 9.34
CA MET A 182 13.94 21.39 10.22
C MET A 182 14.94 21.14 11.36
N VAL A 183 16.24 21.10 11.06
CA VAL A 183 17.29 20.94 12.07
C VAL A 183 17.22 22.08 13.08
N GLN A 184 17.11 23.34 12.64
CA GLN A 184 16.99 24.48 13.53
C GLN A 184 15.76 24.36 14.47
N LEU A 185 14.57 24.02 13.92
CA LEU A 185 13.34 23.86 14.71
C LEU A 185 13.46 22.71 15.73
N LEU A 186 14.11 21.61 15.34
CA LEU A 186 14.26 20.42 16.20
C LEU A 186 15.28 20.66 17.33
N THR A 187 16.31 21.46 17.09
CA THR A 187 17.37 21.72 18.05
C THR A 187 17.14 23.01 18.86
N ASP A 188 16.00 23.68 18.65
CA ASP A 188 15.64 24.88 19.41
C ASP A 188 15.42 24.52 20.89
N SER A 189 16.36 25.00 21.74
CA SER A 189 16.33 24.76 23.18
C SER A 189 15.39 25.68 23.96
N THR A 190 14.79 26.68 23.30
CA THR A 190 13.80 27.59 23.95
C THR A 190 12.48 26.93 24.22
N ASN A 191 12.22 25.78 23.60
CA ASN A 191 10.97 25.04 23.74
C ASN A 191 11.06 24.03 24.89
N GLU A 192 10.58 24.43 26.06
CA GLU A 192 10.60 23.63 27.29
C GLU A 192 9.52 22.55 27.41
N LEU A 193 8.78 22.30 26.34
CA LEU A 193 7.73 21.26 26.35
C LEU A 193 8.36 19.86 26.47
N PRO A 194 7.72 18.94 27.23
CA PRO A 194 8.18 17.56 27.37
C PRO A 194 8.25 16.86 26.02
N LEU A 195 7.30 17.18 25.13
CA LEU A 195 7.15 16.59 23.81
C LEU A 195 6.69 17.67 22.82
N CYS A 196 7.40 17.77 21.68
CA CYS A 196 7.05 18.69 20.61
C CYS A 196 6.96 17.97 19.28
N VAL A 197 5.88 18.20 18.54
CA VAL A 197 5.59 17.56 17.25
C VAL A 197 5.75 18.57 16.13
N LEU A 198 6.56 18.23 15.13
CA LEU A 198 6.72 18.94 13.87
C LEU A 198 6.14 18.10 12.74
N SER A 199 5.39 18.74 11.84
CA SER A 199 4.74 18.06 10.71
C SER A 199 5.37 18.47 9.39
N ILE A 200 5.68 17.50 8.53
CA ILE A 200 6.06 17.70 7.13
C ILE A 200 4.85 17.32 6.27
N VAL A 201 4.23 18.32 5.65
CA VAL A 201 3.01 18.15 4.87
C VAL A 201 3.27 18.40 3.39
N GLY A 202 2.61 17.67 2.51
CA GLY A 202 2.68 17.89 1.08
C GLY A 202 2.14 16.73 0.26
N MET A 203 1.90 16.98 -1.02
CA MET A 203 1.34 15.99 -1.92
C MET A 203 2.22 14.74 -2.09
N PRO A 204 1.67 13.62 -2.59
CA PRO A 204 2.44 12.42 -2.89
C PRO A 204 3.63 12.71 -3.82
N GLY A 205 4.75 12.04 -3.60
CA GLY A 205 5.93 12.14 -4.47
C GLY A 205 6.82 13.38 -4.28
N LEU A 206 6.46 14.33 -3.40
CA LEU A 206 7.29 15.52 -3.12
C LEU A 206 8.58 15.24 -2.34
N GLY A 207 8.72 14.05 -1.75
CA GLY A 207 9.94 13.69 -1.01
C GLY A 207 9.85 13.94 0.49
N LYS A 208 8.67 13.92 1.12
CA LYS A 208 8.50 14.07 2.58
C LYS A 208 9.34 13.06 3.38
N THR A 209 9.22 11.78 3.05
CA THR A 209 10.03 10.70 3.65
C THR A 209 11.52 10.92 3.40
N THR A 210 11.91 11.42 2.22
CA THR A 210 13.31 11.74 1.89
C THR A 210 13.83 12.87 2.76
N LEU A 211 13.06 13.93 2.94
CA LEU A 211 13.41 15.03 3.85
C LEU A 211 13.54 14.53 5.29
N ALA A 212 12.56 13.74 5.77
CA ALA A 212 12.61 13.16 7.11
C ALA A 212 13.85 12.29 7.32
N LYS A 213 14.24 11.47 6.32
CA LYS A 213 15.49 10.69 6.33
C LYS A 213 16.74 11.56 6.37
N SER A 214 16.78 12.63 5.58
CA SER A 214 17.91 13.57 5.57
C SER A 214 18.07 14.26 6.92
N VAL A 215 16.98 14.68 7.53
CA VAL A 215 16.96 15.25 8.88
C VAL A 215 17.41 14.22 9.93
N PHE A 216 16.84 13.01 9.89
CA PHE A 216 17.16 11.92 10.81
C PHE A 216 18.66 11.57 10.79
N ASN A 217 19.29 11.54 9.61
CA ASN A 217 20.70 11.22 9.43
C ASN A 217 21.64 12.44 9.57
N ASN A 218 21.11 13.63 9.83
CA ASN A 218 21.91 14.84 9.97
C ASN A 218 22.81 14.76 11.22
N MET A 219 24.09 15.11 11.08
CA MET A 219 25.08 15.02 12.15
C MET A 219 24.74 15.86 13.38
N GLN A 220 24.10 17.04 13.20
CA GLN A 220 23.68 17.88 14.31
C GLN A 220 22.57 17.24 15.11
N ILE A 221 21.58 16.62 14.40
CA ILE A 221 20.49 15.87 15.01
C ILE A 221 21.02 14.68 15.80
N GLN A 222 21.92 13.89 15.20
CA GLN A 222 22.51 12.72 15.85
C GLN A 222 23.36 13.08 17.10
N LYS A 223 23.92 14.28 17.14
CA LYS A 223 24.65 14.79 18.31
C LYS A 223 23.73 15.38 19.38
N TYR A 224 22.59 15.98 18.95
CA TYR A 224 21.69 16.66 19.86
C TYR A 224 20.77 15.67 20.61
N PHE A 225 20.27 14.66 19.90
CA PHE A 225 19.45 13.60 20.48
C PHE A 225 20.30 12.39 20.81
N GLY A 226 20.31 11.98 22.07
CA GLY A 226 21.01 10.77 22.49
C GLY A 226 20.44 9.49 21.85
N ARG A 227 19.16 9.52 21.47
CA ARG A 227 18.46 8.41 20.85
C ARG A 227 17.57 8.86 19.71
N THR A 228 17.56 8.09 18.62
CA THR A 228 16.71 8.34 17.46
C THR A 228 15.94 7.09 17.07
N MET A 229 14.65 7.23 16.80
CA MET A 229 13.74 6.14 16.43
C MET A 229 12.96 6.52 15.17
N CYS A 230 12.62 5.54 14.34
CA CYS A 230 11.72 5.75 13.21
C CYS A 230 10.72 4.60 13.08
N VAL A 231 9.49 4.95 12.73
CA VAL A 231 8.37 4.03 12.54
C VAL A 231 7.61 4.44 11.29
N CYS A 232 7.31 3.49 10.41
CA CYS A 232 6.40 3.69 9.29
C CYS A 232 4.98 3.36 9.73
N VAL A 233 4.13 4.39 9.88
CA VAL A 233 2.77 4.21 10.42
C VAL A 233 1.83 3.63 9.38
N SER A 234 1.92 4.11 8.12
CA SER A 234 1.07 3.69 7.01
C SER A 234 -0.44 3.91 7.27
N GLU A 235 -1.32 3.18 6.59
CA GLU A 235 -2.78 3.34 6.68
C GLU A 235 -3.37 2.88 8.02
N SER A 236 -2.80 1.84 8.63
CA SER A 236 -3.28 1.30 9.90
C SER A 236 -2.56 1.97 11.07
N PHE A 237 -3.26 2.89 11.74
CA PHE A 237 -2.77 3.52 12.97
C PHE A 237 -3.11 2.63 14.18
N ASP A 238 -2.20 1.71 14.46
CA ASP A 238 -2.28 0.80 15.60
C ASP A 238 -1.21 1.17 16.63
N VAL A 239 -1.66 1.66 17.79
CA VAL A 239 -0.78 2.19 18.83
C VAL A 239 0.12 1.09 19.42
N GLU A 240 -0.39 -0.15 19.58
CA GLU A 240 0.42 -1.27 20.10
C GLU A 240 1.55 -1.61 19.14
N ARG A 241 1.26 -1.69 17.83
CA ARG A 241 2.25 -1.91 16.79
C ARG A 241 3.30 -0.79 16.76
N ILE A 242 2.86 0.47 16.78
CA ILE A 242 3.76 1.64 16.75
C ILE A 242 4.73 1.60 17.93
N VAL A 243 4.25 1.32 19.14
CA VAL A 243 5.09 1.24 20.35
C VAL A 243 6.08 0.06 20.27
N VAL A 244 5.67 -1.09 19.74
CA VAL A 244 6.56 -2.23 19.51
C VAL A 244 7.65 -1.88 18.51
N GLU A 245 7.29 -1.29 17.37
CA GLU A 245 8.27 -0.85 16.35
C GLU A 245 9.22 0.25 16.86
N MET A 246 8.77 1.13 17.76
CA MET A 246 9.64 2.08 18.44
C MET A 246 10.71 1.36 19.28
N PHE A 247 10.32 0.36 20.05
CA PHE A 247 11.26 -0.45 20.84
C PHE A 247 12.27 -1.17 19.95
N GLU A 248 11.80 -1.80 18.86
CA GLU A 248 12.66 -2.47 17.90
C GLU A 248 13.61 -1.50 17.18
N SER A 249 13.10 -0.31 16.82
CA SER A 249 13.93 0.76 16.24
C SER A 249 15.03 1.24 17.21
N LEU A 250 14.71 1.33 18.50
CA LEU A 250 15.63 1.78 19.54
C LEU A 250 16.72 0.74 19.85
N THR A 251 16.31 -0.52 20.05
CA THR A 251 17.20 -1.59 20.54
C THR A 251 17.85 -2.40 19.42
N LYS A 252 17.32 -2.30 18.17
CA LYS A 252 17.70 -3.13 17.02
C LYS A 252 17.44 -4.63 17.23
N ASN A 253 16.58 -4.97 18.19
CA ASN A 253 16.18 -6.34 18.52
C ASN A 253 14.67 -6.49 18.36
N SER A 254 14.21 -7.66 17.93
CA SER A 254 12.79 -7.97 17.84
C SER A 254 12.13 -8.02 19.22
N CYS A 255 10.88 -7.57 19.31
CA CYS A 255 10.10 -7.53 20.54
C CYS A 255 9.07 -8.65 20.58
N ALA A 256 9.26 -9.65 21.46
CA ALA A 256 8.29 -10.72 21.68
C ALA A 256 7.13 -10.32 22.64
N ILE A 257 7.16 -9.13 23.23
CA ILE A 257 6.21 -8.66 24.24
C ILE A 257 4.99 -8.04 23.57
N ARG A 258 3.80 -8.48 23.97
CA ARG A 258 2.52 -7.98 23.43
C ARG A 258 1.85 -6.92 24.30
N ASN A 259 2.24 -6.76 25.55
CA ASN A 259 1.62 -5.79 26.44
C ASN A 259 2.22 -4.40 26.20
N LYS A 260 1.39 -3.47 25.74
CA LYS A 260 1.74 -2.07 25.44
C LYS A 260 2.47 -1.39 26.61
N ASP A 261 1.93 -1.49 27.83
CA ASP A 261 2.48 -0.80 29.00
C ASP A 261 3.87 -1.35 29.37
N THR A 262 4.07 -2.63 29.23
CA THR A 262 5.38 -3.27 29.46
C THR A 262 6.40 -2.82 28.43
N VAL A 263 6.00 -2.65 27.16
CA VAL A 263 6.90 -2.14 26.11
C VAL A 263 7.25 -0.68 26.36
N VAL A 264 6.25 0.16 26.71
CA VAL A 264 6.46 1.56 27.10
C VAL A 264 7.47 1.69 28.25
N GLN A 265 7.33 0.87 29.28
CA GLN A 265 8.28 0.85 30.40
C GLN A 265 9.69 0.47 29.97
N LYS A 266 9.81 -0.53 29.10
CA LYS A 266 11.15 -0.93 28.56
C LYS A 266 11.78 0.15 27.69
N ILE A 267 11.01 0.84 26.85
CA ILE A 267 11.51 2.00 26.09
C ILE A 267 12.01 3.06 27.04
N ARG A 268 11.25 3.36 28.10
CA ARG A 268 11.62 4.34 29.12
C ARG A 268 12.92 3.99 29.84
N ASP A 269 13.11 2.71 30.15
CA ASP A 269 14.32 2.22 30.82
C ASP A 269 15.53 2.28 29.88
N GLU A 270 15.36 1.90 28.61
CA GLU A 270 16.42 1.94 27.59
C GLU A 270 16.84 3.36 27.20
N LEU A 271 15.89 4.30 27.18
CA LEU A 271 16.19 5.73 26.92
C LEU A 271 16.96 6.38 28.07
N GLY A 272 16.79 5.89 29.30
CA GLY A 272 17.45 6.47 30.47
C GLY A 272 17.07 7.93 30.65
N GLU A 273 18.08 8.81 30.63
CA GLU A 273 17.95 10.28 30.74
C GLU A 273 18.14 11.00 29.38
N ASP A 274 18.25 10.26 28.28
CA ASP A 274 18.46 10.83 26.96
C ASP A 274 17.19 11.45 26.39
N ASN A 275 17.33 12.57 25.70
CA ASN A 275 16.30 13.10 24.83
C ASN A 275 16.24 12.26 23.53
N TYR A 276 15.05 12.09 22.97
CA TYR A 276 14.88 11.33 21.76
C TYR A 276 14.24 12.13 20.62
N LEU A 277 14.57 11.72 19.40
CA LEU A 277 13.83 12.05 18.18
C LEU A 277 13.08 10.82 17.70
N LEU A 278 11.76 10.95 17.50
CA LEU A 278 10.92 9.95 16.87
C LEU A 278 10.43 10.45 15.50
N VAL A 279 10.63 9.67 14.45
CA VAL A 279 10.03 9.92 13.14
C VAL A 279 8.86 8.98 12.93
N LEU A 280 7.66 9.53 12.72
CA LEU A 280 6.45 8.82 12.32
C LEU A 280 6.21 9.10 10.83
N ASP A 281 6.55 8.15 9.98
CA ASP A 281 6.46 8.35 8.53
C ASP A 281 5.13 7.85 7.96
N ASP A 282 4.60 8.60 6.98
CA ASP A 282 3.38 8.31 6.21
C ASP A 282 2.14 8.10 7.10
N VAL A 283 1.85 9.07 7.97
CA VAL A 283 0.67 9.05 8.87
C VAL A 283 -0.58 9.47 8.13
N TRP A 284 -1.65 8.67 8.26
CA TRP A 284 -2.95 8.89 7.61
C TRP A 284 -4.11 9.06 8.58
N ASN A 285 -3.88 8.83 9.86
CA ASN A 285 -4.93 8.80 10.87
C ASN A 285 -5.49 10.19 11.18
N GLU A 286 -6.78 10.37 10.98
CA GLU A 286 -7.54 11.58 11.34
C GLU A 286 -8.33 11.43 12.66
N GLU A 287 -8.22 10.28 13.34
CA GLU A 287 -8.89 10.03 14.62
C GLU A 287 -8.05 10.60 15.77
N SER A 288 -8.53 11.69 16.37
CA SER A 288 -7.83 12.38 17.48
C SER A 288 -7.68 11.50 18.72
N GLU A 289 -8.59 10.54 18.94
CA GLU A 289 -8.53 9.62 20.09
C GLU A 289 -7.32 8.68 19.99
N LYS A 290 -7.07 8.10 18.81
CA LYS A 290 -5.88 7.25 18.59
C LYS A 290 -4.58 8.03 18.76
N TRP A 291 -4.56 9.29 18.32
CA TRP A 291 -3.41 10.15 18.56
C TRP A 291 -3.24 10.44 20.04
N ALA A 292 -4.32 10.73 20.78
CA ALA A 292 -4.28 10.97 22.22
C ALA A 292 -3.75 9.75 23.00
N ASP A 293 -4.13 8.52 22.61
CA ASP A 293 -3.61 7.29 23.20
C ASP A 293 -2.09 7.14 22.95
N LEU A 294 -1.64 7.31 21.71
CA LEU A 294 -0.21 7.28 21.41
C LEU A 294 0.56 8.37 22.16
N LYS A 295 0.03 9.60 22.17
CA LYS A 295 0.64 10.74 22.87
C LYS A 295 0.76 10.49 24.37
N SER A 296 -0.23 9.83 24.98
CA SER A 296 -0.17 9.42 26.39
C SER A 296 0.99 8.45 26.65
N CYS A 297 1.18 7.44 25.77
CA CYS A 297 2.32 6.53 25.84
C CYS A 297 3.65 7.29 25.73
N LEU A 298 3.76 8.21 24.76
CA LEU A 298 4.97 8.99 24.51
C LEU A 298 5.31 9.90 25.69
N LEU A 299 4.31 10.54 26.31
CA LEU A 299 4.50 11.32 27.53
C LEU A 299 4.92 10.44 28.73
N GLY A 300 4.41 9.20 28.80
CA GLY A 300 4.83 8.22 29.81
C GLY A 300 6.31 7.79 29.66
N ILE A 301 6.87 7.86 28.44
CA ILE A 301 8.28 7.59 28.16
C ILE A 301 9.16 8.79 28.54
N CYS A 302 8.67 10.03 28.42
CA CYS A 302 9.44 11.25 28.66
C CYS A 302 9.88 11.36 30.12
N LYS A 303 11.18 11.49 30.39
CA LYS A 303 11.75 11.84 31.70
C LYS A 303 12.15 13.30 31.78
N LYS A 304 12.46 13.92 30.64
CA LYS A 304 12.87 15.31 30.50
C LYS A 304 12.13 16.03 29.41
N SER A 305 12.22 17.34 29.40
CA SER A 305 11.78 18.16 28.27
C SER A 305 12.79 18.05 27.11
N GLY A 306 12.35 18.40 25.91
CA GLY A 306 13.23 18.42 24.73
C GLY A 306 13.07 17.24 23.80
N ASN A 307 12.10 16.33 24.04
CA ASN A 307 11.79 15.26 23.08
C ASN A 307 11.04 15.80 21.87
N ARG A 308 11.37 15.27 20.68
CA ARG A 308 10.82 15.74 19.41
C ARG A 308 10.22 14.59 18.60
N ILE A 309 9.14 14.90 17.91
CA ILE A 309 8.52 14.01 16.93
C ILE A 309 8.48 14.72 15.58
N VAL A 310 8.88 14.04 14.52
CA VAL A 310 8.66 14.45 13.14
C VAL A 310 7.61 13.55 12.54
N VAL A 311 6.54 14.15 12.03
CA VAL A 311 5.44 13.44 11.35
C VAL A 311 5.47 13.77 9.89
N THR A 312 5.41 12.79 8.99
CA THR A 312 5.17 13.04 7.57
C THR A 312 3.75 12.63 7.21
N THR A 313 3.05 13.48 6.48
CA THR A 313 1.67 13.22 6.06
C THR A 313 1.34 13.90 4.73
N ARG A 314 0.33 13.39 4.06
CA ARG A 314 -0.27 14.02 2.86
C ARG A 314 -1.48 14.88 3.23
N ASN A 315 -2.01 14.73 4.44
CA ASN A 315 -3.26 15.30 4.87
C ASN A 315 -3.03 16.42 5.90
N GLU A 316 -3.56 17.60 5.62
CA GLU A 316 -3.52 18.76 6.50
C GLU A 316 -4.22 18.50 7.84
N ASN A 317 -5.34 17.75 7.85
CA ASN A 317 -6.07 17.46 9.08
C ASN A 317 -5.22 16.62 10.05
N VAL A 318 -4.44 15.68 9.53
CA VAL A 318 -3.49 14.90 10.35
C VAL A 318 -2.46 15.81 11.00
N ALA A 319 -1.90 16.75 10.25
CA ALA A 319 -0.96 17.72 10.80
C ALA A 319 -1.60 18.59 11.89
N LEU A 320 -2.80 19.12 11.65
CA LEU A 320 -3.56 19.92 12.60
C LEU A 320 -3.84 19.19 13.92
N ILE A 321 -4.13 17.89 13.84
CA ILE A 321 -4.43 17.06 15.03
C ILE A 321 -3.15 16.77 15.83
N MET A 322 -2.02 16.57 15.13
CA MET A 322 -0.79 16.06 15.77
C MET A 322 0.18 17.17 16.17
N GLU A 323 0.24 18.29 15.45
CA GLU A 323 1.24 19.34 15.70
C GLU A 323 1.06 20.02 17.07
N THR A 324 2.18 20.45 17.62
CA THR A 324 2.17 21.17 18.90
C THR A 324 1.84 22.64 18.72
N ARG A 325 2.28 23.25 17.62
CA ARG A 325 2.08 24.66 17.26
C ARG A 325 1.98 24.82 15.75
N PRO A 326 1.23 25.80 15.22
CA PRO A 326 1.11 26.04 13.78
C PRO A 326 2.45 26.30 13.06
N GLU A 327 3.39 26.97 13.71
CA GLU A 327 4.73 27.24 13.18
C GLU A 327 5.62 25.98 13.01
N HIS A 328 5.21 24.88 13.64
CA HIS A 328 5.87 23.56 13.51
C HIS A 328 5.39 22.78 12.28
N ARG A 329 4.51 23.36 11.47
CA ARG A 329 4.08 22.76 10.20
C ARG A 329 4.99 23.24 9.07
N HIS A 330 5.62 22.29 8.43
CA HIS A 330 6.46 22.53 7.26
C HIS A 330 5.74 22.03 6.00
N HIS A 331 5.29 22.99 5.17
CA HIS A 331 4.70 22.70 3.87
C HIS A 331 5.82 22.51 2.86
N LEU A 332 6.03 21.25 2.44
CA LEU A 332 7.06 20.91 1.47
C LEU A 332 6.68 21.43 0.08
N GLN A 333 7.51 22.31 -0.47
CA GLN A 333 7.28 22.93 -1.76
C GLN A 333 7.78 22.02 -2.89
N PRO A 334 7.18 22.14 -4.11
CA PRO A 334 7.74 21.54 -5.30
C PRO A 334 9.17 22.00 -5.55
N LEU A 335 9.98 21.15 -6.18
CA LEU A 335 11.31 21.51 -6.68
C LEU A 335 11.22 22.47 -7.87
N ASN A 336 12.29 23.21 -8.15
CA ASN A 336 12.41 23.96 -9.38
C ASN A 336 12.81 23.05 -10.58
N ASP A 337 12.75 23.60 -11.78
CA ASP A 337 13.04 22.85 -13.01
C ASP A 337 14.48 22.36 -13.10
N ASP A 338 15.45 23.15 -12.61
CA ASP A 338 16.87 22.76 -12.57
C ASP A 338 17.12 21.64 -11.58
N GLU A 339 16.46 21.66 -10.42
CA GLU A 339 16.51 20.56 -9.45
C GLU A 339 15.90 19.27 -10.01
N CYS A 340 14.77 19.36 -10.72
CA CYS A 340 14.19 18.21 -11.44
C CYS A 340 15.15 17.69 -12.51
N TRP A 341 15.81 18.59 -13.24
CA TRP A 341 16.84 18.22 -14.20
C TRP A 341 18.01 17.49 -13.53
N CYS A 342 18.49 17.98 -12.39
CA CYS A 342 19.54 17.31 -11.62
C CYS A 342 19.15 15.86 -11.21
N ILE A 343 17.89 15.64 -10.80
CA ILE A 343 17.41 14.28 -10.49
C ILE A 343 17.44 13.38 -11.72
N ILE A 344 16.98 13.88 -12.87
CA ILE A 344 17.01 13.14 -14.14
C ILE A 344 18.45 12.78 -14.51
N MET A 345 19.36 13.75 -14.42
CA MET A 345 20.79 13.60 -14.71
C MET A 345 21.44 12.52 -13.84
N GLN A 346 21.28 12.62 -12.51
CA GLN A 346 21.81 11.62 -11.59
C GLN A 346 21.30 10.22 -11.90
N ARG A 347 20.03 10.11 -12.34
CA ARG A 347 19.42 8.82 -12.64
C ARG A 347 19.91 8.20 -13.93
N VAL A 348 20.18 9.03 -14.96
CA VAL A 348 20.58 8.56 -16.32
C VAL A 348 22.08 8.39 -16.43
N PHE A 349 22.85 9.35 -15.93
CA PHE A 349 24.29 9.46 -16.15
C PHE A 349 25.12 9.23 -14.88
N GLY A 350 24.48 9.19 -13.70
CA GLY A 350 25.21 9.14 -12.43
C GLY A 350 26.02 10.41 -12.22
N ASP A 351 27.35 10.25 -12.11
CA ASP A 351 28.30 11.35 -11.93
C ASP A 351 28.85 11.87 -13.26
N ASP A 352 28.47 11.29 -14.39
CA ASP A 352 28.91 11.70 -15.73
C ASP A 352 28.12 12.91 -16.22
N SER A 353 28.73 13.70 -17.12
CA SER A 353 28.07 14.83 -17.76
C SER A 353 27.17 14.36 -18.93
N ALA A 354 26.01 15.04 -19.10
CA ALA A 354 25.16 14.78 -20.25
C ALA A 354 25.76 15.29 -21.55
N PRO A 355 25.60 14.55 -22.68
CA PRO A 355 25.86 15.07 -24.00
C PRO A 355 25.07 16.35 -24.25
N LEU A 356 25.72 17.37 -24.84
CA LEU A 356 25.12 18.68 -25.11
C LEU A 356 23.79 18.61 -25.87
N GLU A 357 23.69 17.65 -26.80
CA GLU A 357 22.47 17.39 -27.60
C GLU A 357 21.26 16.97 -26.76
N LEU A 358 21.48 16.38 -25.59
CA LEU A 358 20.41 15.90 -24.70
C LEU A 358 20.04 16.91 -23.63
N VAL A 359 20.88 17.88 -23.34
CA VAL A 359 20.65 18.87 -22.25
C VAL A 359 19.39 19.68 -22.50
N GLU A 360 19.19 20.19 -23.73
CA GLU A 360 18.02 21.02 -24.06
C GLU A 360 16.73 20.22 -23.95
N ILE A 361 16.70 19.01 -24.55
CA ILE A 361 15.54 18.12 -24.50
C ILE A 361 15.23 17.72 -23.05
N GLY A 362 16.28 17.42 -22.28
CA GLY A 362 16.15 17.02 -20.89
C GLY A 362 15.62 18.12 -19.98
N ARG A 363 16.06 19.36 -20.19
CA ARG A 363 15.52 20.53 -19.46
C ARG A 363 14.04 20.76 -19.78
N ASP A 364 13.64 20.58 -21.04
CA ASP A 364 12.22 20.66 -21.42
C ASP A 364 11.38 19.55 -20.77
N ILE A 365 11.93 18.34 -20.66
CA ILE A 365 11.30 17.23 -19.92
C ILE A 365 11.21 17.57 -18.42
N ALA A 366 12.26 18.16 -17.83
CA ALA A 366 12.30 18.52 -16.42
C ALA A 366 11.21 19.54 -16.06
N LYS A 367 10.97 20.56 -16.90
CA LYS A 367 9.86 21.52 -16.75
C LYS A 367 8.50 20.82 -16.65
N LYS A 368 8.33 19.69 -17.35
CA LYS A 368 7.09 18.91 -17.33
C LYS A 368 6.96 18.02 -16.11
N CYS A 369 7.98 17.92 -15.25
CA CYS A 369 7.88 17.20 -13.98
C CYS A 369 7.05 17.97 -12.93
N GLY A 370 6.76 19.25 -13.14
CA GLY A 370 5.97 20.07 -12.21
C GLY A 370 6.57 20.17 -10.81
N GLY A 371 7.88 20.07 -10.68
CA GLY A 371 8.58 20.11 -9.41
C GLY A 371 8.42 18.86 -8.54
N VAL A 372 7.91 17.73 -9.09
CA VAL A 372 7.70 16.50 -8.33
C VAL A 372 8.90 15.55 -8.47
N PRO A 373 9.72 15.34 -7.41
CA PRO A 373 10.91 14.48 -7.44
C PRO A 373 10.64 13.06 -7.92
N LEU A 374 9.51 12.46 -7.50
CA LEU A 374 9.12 11.13 -7.93
C LEU A 374 8.93 11.04 -9.44
N VAL A 375 8.31 12.06 -10.05
CA VAL A 375 8.10 12.15 -11.49
C VAL A 375 9.44 12.25 -12.23
N ALA A 376 10.33 13.15 -11.78
CA ALA A 376 11.68 13.29 -12.33
C ALA A 376 12.49 11.98 -12.25
N SER A 377 12.41 11.29 -11.10
CA SER A 377 13.09 9.99 -10.89
C SER A 377 12.55 8.89 -11.82
N VAL A 378 11.22 8.79 -11.99
CA VAL A 378 10.58 7.80 -12.87
C VAL A 378 10.91 8.06 -14.34
N ILE A 379 10.88 9.34 -14.75
CA ILE A 379 11.26 9.72 -16.12
C ILE A 379 12.74 9.43 -16.34
N GLY A 380 13.62 9.80 -15.39
CA GLY A 380 15.05 9.49 -15.47
C GLY A 380 15.29 7.98 -15.59
N GLY A 381 14.62 7.15 -14.78
CA GLY A 381 14.67 5.69 -14.90
C GLY A 381 14.19 5.17 -16.26
N THR A 382 13.19 5.82 -16.84
CA THR A 382 12.67 5.50 -18.15
C THR A 382 13.66 5.81 -19.28
N LEU A 383 14.42 6.90 -19.13
CA LEU A 383 15.46 7.33 -20.09
C LEU A 383 16.75 6.52 -19.95
N CYS A 384 17.01 5.92 -18.78
CA CYS A 384 18.22 5.12 -18.49
C CYS A 384 18.20 3.72 -19.13
N ILE A 385 17.04 3.15 -19.49
CA ILE A 385 16.89 1.75 -19.91
C ILE A 385 17.65 1.43 -21.21
N LYS A 386 17.96 2.42 -22.03
CA LYS A 386 18.70 2.27 -23.29
C LYS A 386 19.84 3.27 -23.35
N ARG A 387 20.80 3.03 -24.25
CA ARG A 387 21.86 4.02 -24.53
C ARG A 387 21.22 5.36 -24.88
N PRO A 388 21.62 6.46 -24.22
CA PRO A 388 21.02 7.77 -24.45
C PRO A 388 21.13 8.17 -25.91
N CYS A 389 20.01 8.28 -26.62
CA CYS A 389 19.96 8.82 -27.97
C CYS A 389 18.86 9.84 -28.11
N THR A 390 19.10 10.86 -28.92
CA THR A 390 18.21 12.02 -29.14
C THR A 390 16.81 11.60 -29.56
N ALA A 391 16.68 10.60 -30.44
CA ALA A 391 15.38 10.14 -30.95
C ALA A 391 14.49 9.53 -29.83
N GLU A 392 15.10 8.79 -28.89
CA GLU A 392 14.37 8.20 -27.77
C GLU A 392 13.91 9.27 -26.78
N TRP A 393 14.76 10.23 -26.46
CA TRP A 393 14.42 11.34 -25.57
C TRP A 393 13.30 12.20 -26.16
N LEU A 394 13.34 12.48 -27.46
CA LEU A 394 12.24 13.16 -28.18
C LEU A 394 10.94 12.34 -28.14
N SER A 395 11.01 11.02 -28.30
CA SER A 395 9.85 10.14 -28.17
C SER A 395 9.22 10.19 -26.77
N VAL A 396 10.04 10.29 -25.72
CA VAL A 396 9.54 10.47 -24.33
C VAL A 396 8.91 11.84 -24.17
N LYS A 397 9.57 12.90 -24.65
CA LYS A 397 9.03 14.28 -24.62
C LYS A 397 7.66 14.35 -25.30
N ILE A 398 7.54 13.82 -26.53
CA ILE A 398 6.26 13.79 -27.26
C ILE A 398 5.15 13.06 -26.47
N LYS A 399 5.49 11.94 -25.83
CA LYS A 399 4.52 11.20 -25.01
C LYS A 399 4.07 12.00 -23.80
N ILE A 400 4.98 12.70 -23.14
CA ILE A 400 4.67 13.56 -21.99
C ILE A 400 3.82 14.76 -22.47
N ASP A 401 4.15 15.37 -23.59
CA ASP A 401 3.40 16.49 -24.19
C ASP A 401 1.98 16.07 -24.60
N ALA A 402 1.81 14.85 -25.12
CA ALA A 402 0.50 14.29 -25.47
C ALA A 402 -0.41 14.01 -24.26
N MET A 403 0.15 13.92 -23.05
CA MET A 403 -0.61 13.77 -21.81
C MET A 403 -1.21 15.08 -21.30
N GLY A 404 -0.95 16.20 -21.99
CA GLY A 404 -1.37 17.55 -21.62
C GLY A 404 -0.53 18.15 -20.50
N SER A 405 -0.79 19.41 -20.17
CA SER A 405 -0.23 20.03 -18.96
C SER A 405 -0.72 19.22 -17.76
N LEU A 406 0.21 18.47 -17.18
CA LEU A 406 -0.02 17.68 -16.00
C LEU A 406 -0.40 18.64 -14.87
N GLU A 407 -1.69 18.94 -14.72
CA GLU A 407 -2.20 19.44 -13.46
C GLU A 407 -2.03 18.30 -12.46
N PHE A 408 -0.90 18.30 -11.75
CA PHE A 408 -0.47 17.27 -10.81
C PHE A 408 -1.45 17.07 -9.64
N GLN A 409 -2.46 17.92 -9.51
CA GLN A 409 -3.36 17.90 -8.37
C GLN A 409 -4.21 16.63 -8.25
N ASN A 410 -4.55 15.90 -9.33
CA ASN A 410 -5.40 14.70 -9.16
C ASN A 410 -4.97 13.43 -9.92
N ASN A 411 -4.31 13.48 -11.10
CA ASN A 411 -3.98 12.26 -11.86
C ASN A 411 -2.61 12.27 -12.56
N GLY A 412 -1.87 13.36 -12.55
CA GLY A 412 -0.63 13.51 -13.32
C GLY A 412 0.45 12.51 -12.93
N ILE A 413 0.64 12.26 -11.62
CA ILE A 413 1.61 11.28 -11.12
C ILE A 413 1.28 9.88 -11.62
N MET A 414 0.00 9.49 -11.63
CA MET A 414 -0.43 8.17 -12.09
C MET A 414 -0.13 7.94 -13.57
N HIS A 415 -0.27 8.97 -14.41
CA HIS A 415 0.06 8.87 -15.83
C HIS A 415 1.57 8.63 -16.06
N VAL A 416 2.42 9.30 -15.28
CA VAL A 416 3.88 9.08 -15.37
C VAL A 416 4.28 7.71 -14.83
N LEU A 417 3.68 7.26 -13.73
CA LEU A 417 3.88 5.91 -13.21
C LEU A 417 3.45 4.85 -14.24
N LYS A 418 2.34 5.09 -14.95
CA LYS A 418 1.88 4.23 -16.04
C LYS A 418 2.89 4.15 -17.19
N LEU A 419 3.57 5.24 -17.54
CA LEU A 419 4.64 5.21 -18.54
C LEU A 419 5.75 4.22 -18.16
N SER A 420 6.14 4.19 -16.89
CA SER A 420 7.14 3.25 -16.38
C SER A 420 6.65 1.80 -16.49
N PHE A 421 5.39 1.55 -16.12
CA PHE A 421 4.75 0.24 -16.25
C PHE A 421 4.64 -0.21 -17.71
N ASP A 422 4.20 0.68 -18.61
CA ASP A 422 4.02 0.35 -20.04
C ASP A 422 5.34 -0.01 -20.73
N ARG A 423 6.48 0.50 -20.20
CA ARG A 423 7.82 0.25 -20.71
C ARG A 423 8.53 -0.98 -20.13
N LEU A 424 7.91 -1.70 -19.22
CA LEU A 424 8.47 -2.97 -18.75
C LEU A 424 8.71 -3.89 -19.96
N PRO A 425 9.96 -4.38 -20.13
CA PRO A 425 10.39 -5.03 -21.39
C PRO A 425 9.72 -6.37 -21.64
N HIS A 426 9.18 -7.01 -20.61
CA HIS A 426 8.57 -8.33 -20.74
C HIS A 426 7.15 -8.36 -20.15
N PRO A 427 6.18 -9.01 -20.83
CA PRO A 427 4.81 -9.14 -20.31
C PRO A 427 4.74 -9.77 -18.92
N THR A 428 5.62 -10.74 -18.64
CA THR A 428 5.73 -11.39 -17.32
C THR A 428 6.05 -10.40 -16.19
N LEU A 429 6.91 -9.39 -16.46
CA LEU A 429 7.20 -8.35 -15.47
C LEU A 429 5.97 -7.49 -15.17
N LYS A 430 5.12 -7.22 -16.17
CA LYS A 430 3.84 -6.52 -15.96
C LYS A 430 2.89 -7.35 -15.10
N GLN A 431 2.86 -8.67 -15.31
CA GLN A 431 2.08 -9.60 -14.49
C GLN A 431 2.60 -9.66 -13.05
N CYS A 432 3.93 -9.75 -12.85
CA CYS A 432 4.54 -9.70 -11.53
C CYS A 432 4.21 -8.38 -10.82
N PHE A 433 4.29 -7.24 -11.52
CA PHE A 433 3.93 -5.95 -10.95
C PHE A 433 2.44 -5.87 -10.58
N ALA A 434 1.56 -6.38 -11.46
CA ALA A 434 0.13 -6.48 -11.17
C ALA A 434 -0.15 -7.40 -9.96
N LEU A 435 0.62 -8.49 -9.81
CA LEU A 435 0.53 -9.37 -8.66
C LEU A 435 0.88 -8.63 -7.36
N CYS A 436 1.88 -7.74 -7.38
CA CYS A 436 2.25 -6.94 -6.21
C CYS A 436 1.10 -6.06 -5.69
N SER A 437 0.15 -5.66 -6.56
CA SER A 437 -0.99 -4.83 -6.15
C SER A 437 -2.05 -5.58 -5.31
N ILE A 438 -1.95 -6.90 -5.23
CA ILE A 438 -2.87 -7.75 -4.45
C ILE A 438 -2.47 -7.76 -2.96
N PHE A 439 -1.20 -7.50 -2.69
CA PHE A 439 -0.67 -7.50 -1.34
C PHE A 439 -0.89 -6.14 -0.67
N PRO A 440 -1.16 -6.11 0.64
CA PRO A 440 -1.20 -4.85 1.38
C PRO A 440 0.13 -4.12 1.29
N LYS A 441 0.09 -2.81 1.49
CA LYS A 441 1.29 -1.98 1.56
C LYS A 441 2.25 -2.56 2.62
N ASP A 442 3.54 -2.54 2.30
CA ASP A 442 4.63 -3.04 3.16
C ASP A 442 4.62 -4.57 3.41
N PHE A 443 3.85 -5.33 2.60
CA PHE A 443 3.91 -6.79 2.65
C PHE A 443 5.28 -7.32 2.21
N VAL A 444 5.92 -8.11 3.06
CA VAL A 444 7.23 -8.71 2.78
C VAL A 444 7.10 -9.92 1.89
N MET A 445 7.51 -9.79 0.64
CA MET A 445 7.61 -10.91 -0.30
C MET A 445 8.92 -11.65 -0.05
N ARG A 446 8.86 -12.88 0.44
CA ARG A 446 10.04 -13.74 0.60
C ARG A 446 10.30 -14.50 -0.69
N ARG A 447 11.58 -14.75 -1.02
CA ARG A 447 12.00 -15.47 -2.24
C ARG A 447 11.53 -16.93 -2.27
N GLU A 448 11.14 -17.46 -1.12
CA GLU A 448 10.72 -18.84 -0.91
C GLU A 448 9.19 -19.02 -0.99
N CYS A 449 8.46 -17.96 -1.33
CA CYS A 449 7.00 -17.98 -1.53
C CYS A 449 6.67 -18.19 -3.01
#